data_b95ee0e8c6eaf09ee2ddd4a452ac1add
#
_entry.id   b95ee0e8c6eaf09ee2ddd4a452ac1add
#
_cell.length_a   1.000
_cell.length_b   1.000
_cell.length_c   1.000
_cell.angle_alpha   90.00
_cell.angle_beta   90.00
_cell.angle_gamma   90.00
#
_symmetry.space_group_name_H-M   'P 1'
#
loop_
_entity.id
_entity.type
_entity.pdbx_description
1 polymer ?
#
loop_
_entity_poly.entity_id
_entity_poly.type
_entity_poly.pdbx_seq_one_letter_code
_entity_poly.pdbx_strand_id
1 'polypeptide(L)'
;MRRATARRVALLSGVVLLSGCGLIGSPKNAQAGVPNNITVTSPDVTPQGVMGSAYACHGAGTYPGIHWSNAPANTKSLAVVMDDSAAPITPYIYWIVFDIGPQTTSIQPGQIPAGARQARNSKGSVGYDPPCPADQSHTYRFTVYALGSRLRLQAGANVKLAWSAIAQAAIARGRLTANVPP
;
A
#
# COMPACT_ATOMS: atom_id res chain seq x y z
N MET A 1 -19.74 46.20 76.06
CA MET A 1 -20.69 45.52 75.14
C MET A 1 -20.35 45.97 73.75
N ARG A 2 -19.60 45.18 72.96
CA ARG A 2 -19.32 45.43 71.55
C ARG A 2 -19.37 44.08 70.82
N ARG A 3 -20.36 43.87 69.95
CA ARG A 3 -20.56 42.67 69.19
C ARG A 3 -19.67 42.73 67.95
N ALA A 4 -18.77 41.76 67.75
CA ALA A 4 -17.96 41.57 66.60
C ALA A 4 -18.72 40.73 65.57
N THR A 5 -18.96 41.28 64.40
CA THR A 5 -19.57 40.59 63.21
C THR A 5 -18.48 39.94 62.42
N ALA A 6 -18.43 38.63 62.43
CA ALA A 6 -17.52 37.85 61.58
C ALA A 6 -18.10 37.76 60.15
N ARG A 7 -17.37 38.32 59.17
CA ARG A 7 -17.62 38.17 57.74
C ARG A 7 -17.00 36.82 57.30
N ARG A 8 -17.83 35.92 56.84
CA ARG A 8 -17.40 34.69 56.16
C ARG A 8 -17.09 35.01 54.70
N VAL A 9 -15.83 34.86 54.32
CA VAL A 9 -15.37 34.91 52.95
C VAL A 9 -15.55 33.49 52.38
N ALA A 10 -16.41 33.31 51.40
CA ALA A 10 -16.57 32.07 50.68
C ALA A 10 -15.55 32.04 49.51
N LEU A 11 -14.54 31.17 49.65
CA LEU A 11 -13.62 30.85 48.56
C LEU A 11 -14.32 29.88 47.59
N LEU A 12 -14.68 30.37 46.41
CA LEU A 12 -15.12 29.54 45.31
C LEU A 12 -13.88 28.94 44.63
N SER A 13 -13.59 27.68 44.94
CA SER A 13 -12.59 26.89 44.18
C SER A 13 -13.16 26.49 42.85
N GLY A 14 -12.78 27.21 41.79
CA GLY A 14 -13.07 26.83 40.41
C GLY A 14 -12.26 25.61 40.00
N VAL A 15 -12.92 24.46 39.86
CA VAL A 15 -12.33 23.25 39.23
C VAL A 15 -12.36 23.46 37.74
N VAL A 16 -11.20 23.75 37.14
CA VAL A 16 -11.03 23.74 35.68
C VAL A 16 -10.85 22.28 35.25
N LEU A 17 -11.90 21.69 34.73
CA LEU A 17 -11.84 20.40 34.03
C LEU A 17 -11.20 20.62 32.65
N LEU A 18 -9.90 20.38 32.54
CA LEU A 18 -9.24 20.22 31.25
C LEU A 18 -9.71 18.90 30.64
N SER A 19 -10.74 18.98 29.78
CA SER A 19 -11.12 17.89 28.90
C SER A 19 -10.05 17.74 27.83
N GLY A 20 -8.99 17.00 28.14
CA GLY A 20 -8.01 16.56 27.16
C GLY A 20 -8.67 15.54 26.23
N CYS A 21 -9.23 15.96 25.09
CA CYS A 21 -9.49 15.07 23.98
C CYS A 21 -8.16 14.53 23.45
N GLY A 22 -7.70 13.44 24.05
CA GLY A 22 -6.64 12.63 23.50
C GLY A 22 -7.13 12.01 22.20
N LEU A 23 -6.84 12.66 21.08
CA LEU A 23 -6.90 12.05 19.76
C LEU A 23 -5.83 10.95 19.71
N ILE A 24 -6.16 9.79 20.27
CA ILE A 24 -5.45 8.55 19.96
C ILE A 24 -5.91 8.21 18.53
N GLY A 25 -5.27 8.84 17.55
CA GLY A 25 -5.42 8.46 16.17
C GLY A 25 -4.87 7.05 16.01
N SER A 26 -5.75 6.04 15.99
CA SER A 26 -5.37 4.74 15.42
C SER A 26 -4.69 5.01 14.09
N PRO A 27 -3.61 4.30 13.73
CA PRO A 27 -3.01 4.41 12.41
C PRO A 27 -4.05 3.93 11.40
N LYS A 28 -4.89 4.86 10.95
CA LYS A 28 -5.76 4.63 9.80
C LYS A 28 -4.82 4.20 8.69
N ASN A 29 -5.06 3.03 8.11
CA ASN A 29 -4.36 2.58 6.91
C ASN A 29 -4.17 3.79 6.00
N ALA A 30 -2.93 4.27 5.85
CA ALA A 30 -2.63 5.50 5.12
C ALA A 30 -3.17 5.48 3.68
N GLN A 31 -3.59 4.32 3.21
CA GLN A 31 -4.19 4.06 1.91
C GLN A 31 -5.72 4.21 1.85
N ALA A 32 -6.42 4.28 3.00
CA ALA A 32 -7.90 4.34 3.01
C ALA A 32 -8.46 5.63 2.39
N GLY A 33 -7.67 6.72 2.34
CA GLY A 33 -8.07 8.00 1.78
C GLY A 33 -7.57 8.27 0.36
N VAL A 34 -6.80 7.36 -0.25
CA VAL A 34 -6.23 7.56 -1.60
C VAL A 34 -7.28 7.22 -2.67
N PRO A 35 -7.60 8.14 -3.60
CA PRO A 35 -8.58 7.90 -4.67
C PRO A 35 -8.25 6.64 -5.49
N ASN A 36 -9.29 5.85 -5.81
CA ASN A 36 -9.17 4.62 -6.59
C ASN A 36 -9.68 4.88 -8.03
N ASN A 37 -8.91 5.65 -8.80
CA ASN A 37 -9.29 6.12 -10.14
C ASN A 37 -8.34 5.63 -11.26
N ILE A 38 -7.29 4.89 -10.94
CA ILE A 38 -6.43 4.23 -11.92
C ILE A 38 -7.10 2.93 -12.36
N THR A 39 -7.26 2.73 -13.66
CA THR A 39 -7.70 1.45 -14.22
C THR A 39 -6.50 0.53 -14.36
N VAL A 40 -6.59 -0.69 -13.84
CA VAL A 40 -5.51 -1.70 -13.90
C VAL A 40 -6.04 -2.96 -14.57
N THR A 41 -5.32 -3.46 -15.56
CA THR A 41 -5.64 -4.67 -16.30
C THR A 41 -4.39 -5.52 -16.52
N SER A 42 -4.59 -6.76 -16.94
CA SER A 42 -3.51 -7.67 -17.34
C SER A 42 -4.01 -8.57 -18.50
N PRO A 43 -3.21 -8.77 -19.54
CA PRO A 43 -3.51 -9.77 -20.56
C PRO A 43 -3.34 -11.20 -20.04
N ASP A 44 -2.64 -11.37 -18.92
CA ASP A 44 -2.28 -12.65 -18.33
C ASP A 44 -3.25 -13.11 -17.21
N VAL A 45 -4.31 -12.31 -16.99
CA VAL A 45 -5.41 -12.61 -16.07
C VAL A 45 -6.69 -12.72 -16.86
N THR A 46 -7.37 -13.86 -16.75
CA THR A 46 -8.62 -14.08 -17.49
C THR A 46 -9.73 -13.11 -17.03
N PRO A 47 -10.83 -12.94 -17.80
CA PRO A 47 -11.98 -12.16 -17.37
C PRO A 47 -12.61 -12.64 -16.04
N GLN A 48 -12.42 -13.92 -15.68
CA GLN A 48 -12.84 -14.50 -14.42
C GLN A 48 -11.86 -14.25 -13.26
N GLY A 49 -10.78 -13.50 -13.52
CA GLY A 49 -9.79 -13.15 -12.52
C GLY A 49 -8.79 -14.28 -12.21
N VAL A 50 -8.55 -15.22 -13.14
CA VAL A 50 -7.59 -16.30 -12.95
C VAL A 50 -6.26 -15.91 -13.62
N MET A 51 -5.19 -15.90 -12.85
CA MET A 51 -3.81 -15.71 -13.33
C MET A 51 -3.27 -17.06 -13.86
N GLY A 52 -2.59 -17.00 -15.01
CA GLY A 52 -1.99 -18.19 -15.60
C GLY A 52 -0.94 -18.85 -14.70
N SER A 53 -0.87 -20.17 -14.71
CA SER A 53 0.07 -20.98 -13.90
C SER A 53 1.55 -20.67 -14.20
N ALA A 54 1.86 -20.12 -15.37
CA ALA A 54 3.22 -19.67 -15.72
C ALA A 54 3.79 -18.65 -14.74
N TYR A 55 2.94 -17.90 -14.05
CA TYR A 55 3.30 -16.83 -13.11
C TYR A 55 3.31 -17.29 -11.64
N ALA A 56 3.00 -18.56 -11.40
CA ALA A 56 3.06 -19.22 -10.09
C ALA A 56 4.39 -19.97 -9.88
N CYS A 57 4.62 -20.50 -8.70
CA CYS A 57 5.89 -21.14 -8.32
C CYS A 57 6.23 -22.43 -9.12
N HIS A 58 5.23 -23.10 -9.69
CA HIS A 58 5.43 -24.25 -10.56
C HIS A 58 5.58 -23.88 -12.05
N GLY A 59 5.49 -22.59 -12.39
CA GLY A 59 5.64 -22.08 -13.73
C GLY A 59 7.03 -21.51 -14.00
N ALA A 60 7.10 -20.51 -14.89
CA ALA A 60 8.36 -19.85 -15.24
C ALA A 60 8.90 -18.93 -14.12
N GLY A 61 8.14 -18.72 -13.03
CA GLY A 61 8.54 -17.89 -11.91
C GLY A 61 8.67 -16.40 -12.22
N THR A 62 8.13 -15.96 -13.36
CA THR A 62 8.11 -14.55 -13.75
C THR A 62 6.79 -13.90 -13.34
N TYR A 63 6.73 -12.57 -13.33
CA TYR A 63 5.51 -11.80 -13.07
C TYR A 63 4.69 -11.60 -14.35
N PRO A 64 3.34 -11.46 -14.22
CA PRO A 64 2.46 -11.17 -15.35
C PRO A 64 2.65 -9.75 -15.87
N GLY A 65 2.24 -9.50 -17.10
CA GLY A 65 2.11 -8.16 -17.65
C GLY A 65 1.04 -7.37 -16.89
N ILE A 66 1.34 -6.15 -16.51
CA ILE A 66 0.40 -5.25 -15.83
C ILE A 66 0.28 -3.96 -16.63
N HIS A 67 -0.94 -3.59 -17.00
CA HIS A 67 -1.26 -2.38 -17.74
C HIS A 67 -2.11 -1.45 -16.88
N TRP A 68 -1.94 -0.14 -17.08
CA TRP A 68 -2.78 0.85 -16.37
C TRP A 68 -3.02 2.09 -17.21
N SER A 69 -4.09 2.79 -16.84
CA SER A 69 -4.49 4.07 -17.43
C SER A 69 -5.08 4.99 -16.34
N ASN A 70 -5.32 6.24 -16.69
CA ASN A 70 -5.96 7.24 -15.83
C ASN A 70 -5.12 7.63 -14.59
N ALA A 71 -3.79 7.50 -14.64
CA ALA A 71 -2.94 8.11 -13.62
C ALA A 71 -3.10 9.63 -13.64
N PRO A 72 -3.23 10.31 -12.49
CA PRO A 72 -3.37 11.77 -12.43
C PRO A 72 -2.21 12.52 -13.11
N ALA A 73 -2.49 13.66 -13.74
CA ALA A 73 -1.48 14.43 -14.46
C ALA A 73 -0.33 14.95 -13.58
N ASN A 74 -0.58 15.13 -12.27
CA ASN A 74 0.44 15.54 -11.30
C ASN A 74 1.30 14.39 -10.76
N THR A 75 1.18 13.18 -11.32
CA THR A 75 2.02 12.03 -10.98
C THR A 75 3.49 12.31 -11.27
N LYS A 76 4.36 12.04 -10.30
CA LYS A 76 5.82 12.19 -10.43
C LYS A 76 6.54 10.86 -10.63
N SER A 77 5.98 9.79 -10.12
CA SER A 77 6.41 8.40 -10.37
C SER A 77 5.26 7.45 -10.10
N LEU A 78 5.43 6.19 -10.48
CA LEU A 78 4.48 5.13 -10.22
C LEU A 78 5.15 4.00 -9.43
N ALA A 79 4.34 3.24 -8.73
CA ALA A 79 4.75 1.99 -8.09
C ALA A 79 3.71 0.90 -8.33
N VAL A 80 4.16 -0.35 -8.43
CA VAL A 80 3.33 -1.54 -8.48
C VAL A 80 3.65 -2.40 -7.27
N VAL A 81 2.60 -2.83 -6.58
CA VAL A 81 2.71 -3.73 -5.43
C VAL A 81 1.80 -4.92 -5.66
N MET A 82 2.35 -6.14 -5.50
CA MET A 82 1.56 -7.36 -5.41
C MET A 82 1.54 -7.84 -3.98
N ASP A 83 0.34 -8.04 -3.44
CA ASP A 83 0.11 -8.55 -2.09
C ASP A 83 -1.02 -9.58 -2.05
N ASP A 84 -1.07 -10.36 -0.97
CA ASP A 84 -2.15 -11.31 -0.69
C ASP A 84 -3.24 -10.64 0.15
N SER A 85 -4.50 -10.72 -0.31
CA SER A 85 -5.64 -10.19 0.43
C SER A 85 -6.13 -11.09 1.55
N ALA A 86 -5.76 -12.37 1.54
CA ALA A 86 -6.17 -13.37 2.52
C ALA A 86 -5.26 -13.45 3.75
N ALA A 87 -4.14 -12.70 3.76
CA ALA A 87 -3.21 -12.69 4.89
C ALA A 87 -3.92 -12.15 6.16
N PRO A 88 -3.95 -12.90 7.28
CA PRO A 88 -4.87 -12.64 8.40
C PRO A 88 -4.51 -11.40 9.23
N ILE A 89 -3.26 -10.97 9.27
CA ILE A 89 -2.81 -9.86 10.14
C ILE A 89 -2.05 -8.80 9.37
N THR A 90 -1.07 -9.20 8.55
CA THR A 90 -0.24 -8.30 7.74
C THR A 90 -0.18 -8.87 6.32
N PRO A 91 -0.48 -8.07 5.29
CA PRO A 91 -0.38 -8.55 3.92
C PRO A 91 1.01 -9.10 3.63
N TYR A 92 1.08 -10.28 3.03
CA TYR A 92 2.33 -10.77 2.47
C TYR A 92 2.57 -10.05 1.15
N ILE A 93 3.72 -9.38 1.04
CA ILE A 93 4.10 -8.63 -0.15
C ILE A 93 4.96 -9.53 -1.03
N TYR A 94 4.43 -9.87 -2.18
CA TYR A 94 5.09 -10.71 -3.18
C TYR A 94 6.02 -9.91 -4.08
N TRP A 95 5.70 -8.62 -4.32
CA TRP A 95 6.46 -7.81 -5.24
C TRP A 95 6.25 -6.31 -5.00
N ILE A 96 7.34 -5.54 -5.11
CA ILE A 96 7.30 -4.08 -5.15
C ILE A 96 8.23 -3.61 -6.26
N VAL A 97 7.68 -2.85 -7.21
CA VAL A 97 8.43 -2.04 -8.18
C VAL A 97 8.11 -0.58 -7.91
N PHE A 98 9.09 0.27 -7.88
CA PHE A 98 8.91 1.69 -7.59
C PHE A 98 9.81 2.57 -8.48
N ASP A 99 9.61 3.89 -8.43
CA ASP A 99 10.25 4.87 -9.29
C ASP A 99 10.02 4.62 -10.79
N ILE A 100 8.90 3.97 -11.14
CA ILE A 100 8.47 3.83 -12.53
C ILE A 100 8.17 5.23 -13.08
N GLY A 101 8.60 5.50 -14.31
CA GLY A 101 8.37 6.80 -14.96
C GLY A 101 6.88 7.15 -15.08
N PRO A 102 6.47 8.42 -14.88
CA PRO A 102 5.04 8.79 -14.84
C PRO A 102 4.30 8.61 -16.16
N GLN A 103 5.03 8.51 -17.27
CA GLN A 103 4.46 8.25 -18.61
C GLN A 103 4.39 6.76 -18.95
N THR A 104 4.93 5.89 -18.10
CA THR A 104 4.85 4.44 -18.29
C THR A 104 3.42 3.98 -18.03
N THR A 105 2.88 3.12 -18.86
CA THR A 105 1.52 2.58 -18.78
C THR A 105 1.48 1.07 -18.64
N SER A 106 2.64 0.41 -18.58
CA SER A 106 2.70 -1.04 -18.42
C SER A 106 4.03 -1.54 -17.85
N ILE A 107 4.00 -2.72 -17.27
CA ILE A 107 5.14 -3.61 -17.07
C ILE A 107 4.92 -4.83 -17.94
N GLN A 108 5.90 -5.21 -18.73
CA GLN A 108 5.87 -6.44 -19.53
C GLN A 108 6.35 -7.63 -18.71
N PRO A 109 5.90 -8.86 -18.97
CA PRO A 109 6.39 -10.05 -18.29
C PRO A 109 7.92 -10.14 -18.32
N GLY A 110 8.53 -10.30 -17.13
CA GLY A 110 10.00 -10.43 -17.01
C GLY A 110 10.80 -9.15 -17.27
N GLN A 111 10.20 -8.01 -17.61
CA GLN A 111 10.90 -6.78 -17.95
C GLN A 111 10.50 -5.60 -17.06
N ILE A 112 11.42 -5.15 -16.22
CA ILE A 112 11.24 -3.96 -15.40
C ILE A 112 11.45 -2.70 -16.26
N PRO A 113 10.56 -1.69 -16.18
CA PRO A 113 10.73 -0.43 -16.91
C PRO A 113 12.07 0.26 -16.59
N ALA A 114 12.65 0.90 -17.60
CA ALA A 114 13.92 1.62 -17.44
C ALA A 114 13.83 2.67 -16.30
N GLY A 115 14.84 2.69 -15.43
CA GLY A 115 14.92 3.58 -14.27
C GLY A 115 14.09 3.15 -13.07
N ALA A 116 13.20 2.17 -13.20
CA ALA A 116 12.48 1.60 -12.07
C ALA A 116 13.39 0.70 -11.22
N ARG A 117 12.99 0.51 -9.97
CA ARG A 117 13.72 -0.28 -8.97
C ARG A 117 12.78 -1.27 -8.30
N GLN A 118 13.35 -2.34 -7.77
CA GLN A 118 12.62 -3.32 -6.99
C GLN A 118 13.06 -3.27 -5.52
N ALA A 119 12.10 -3.45 -4.61
CA ALA A 119 12.36 -3.64 -3.19
C ALA A 119 12.49 -5.14 -2.86
N ARG A 120 12.84 -5.44 -1.62
CA ARG A 120 12.69 -6.80 -1.07
C ARG A 120 11.20 -7.10 -0.87
N ASN A 121 10.84 -8.34 -1.14
CA ASN A 121 9.54 -8.92 -0.81
C ASN A 121 9.50 -9.43 0.65
N SER A 122 8.39 -10.00 1.08
CA SER A 122 8.22 -10.53 2.44
C SER A 122 9.12 -11.73 2.73
N LYS A 123 9.56 -12.48 1.70
CA LYS A 123 10.55 -13.56 1.81
C LYS A 123 11.97 -13.02 2.08
N GLY A 124 12.21 -11.73 1.81
CA GLY A 124 13.53 -11.09 1.97
C GLY A 124 14.34 -11.02 0.67
N SER A 125 13.87 -11.59 -0.43
CA SER A 125 14.49 -11.52 -1.75
C SER A 125 14.12 -10.24 -2.49
N VAL A 126 14.97 -9.73 -3.37
CA VAL A 126 14.66 -8.60 -4.24
C VAL A 126 13.87 -9.10 -5.44
N GLY A 127 12.73 -8.45 -5.72
CA GLY A 127 11.91 -8.75 -6.88
C GLY A 127 10.68 -9.60 -6.56
N TYR A 128 10.18 -10.26 -7.61
CA TYR A 128 8.96 -11.06 -7.56
C TYR A 128 9.17 -12.37 -6.82
N ASP A 129 8.24 -12.70 -5.92
CA ASP A 129 8.12 -14.01 -5.30
C ASP A 129 6.89 -14.70 -5.91
N PRO A 130 7.05 -15.76 -6.69
CA PRO A 130 5.91 -16.40 -7.34
C PRO A 130 4.95 -16.98 -6.30
N PRO A 131 3.64 -16.72 -6.38
CA PRO A 131 2.67 -17.31 -5.48
C PRO A 131 2.63 -18.83 -5.58
N CYS A 132 2.53 -19.50 -4.45
CA CYS A 132 2.53 -20.96 -4.33
C CYS A 132 1.39 -21.41 -3.41
N PRO A 133 0.12 -21.33 -3.85
CA PRO A 133 -0.99 -21.83 -3.04
C PRO A 133 -0.89 -23.36 -2.93
N ALA A 134 -0.96 -23.88 -1.70
CA ALA A 134 -0.80 -25.31 -1.45
C ALA A 134 -2.10 -26.09 -1.66
N ASP A 135 -3.22 -25.59 -1.14
CA ASP A 135 -4.48 -26.33 -1.05
C ASP A 135 -5.73 -25.43 -1.15
N GLN A 136 -5.56 -24.13 -1.16
CA GLN A 136 -6.65 -23.15 -1.26
C GLN A 136 -6.36 -22.10 -2.32
N SER A 137 -7.39 -21.63 -2.99
CA SER A 137 -7.28 -20.50 -3.90
C SER A 137 -7.03 -19.23 -3.10
N HIS A 138 -5.90 -18.57 -3.37
CA HIS A 138 -5.56 -17.28 -2.81
C HIS A 138 -5.94 -16.15 -3.77
N THR A 139 -6.33 -15.01 -3.20
CA THR A 139 -6.63 -13.81 -3.97
C THR A 139 -5.48 -12.82 -3.85
N TYR A 140 -4.79 -12.60 -4.96
CA TYR A 140 -3.67 -11.67 -5.07
C TYR A 140 -4.15 -10.33 -5.61
N ARG A 141 -3.52 -9.25 -5.16
CA ARG A 141 -3.85 -7.89 -5.58
C ARG A 141 -2.64 -7.24 -6.23
N PHE A 142 -2.78 -6.85 -7.47
CA PHE A 142 -1.84 -5.96 -8.15
C PHE A 142 -2.35 -4.54 -8.01
N THR A 143 -1.70 -3.74 -7.19
CA THR A 143 -2.08 -2.35 -6.97
C THR A 143 -1.05 -1.42 -7.60
N VAL A 144 -1.51 -0.59 -8.52
CA VAL A 144 -0.72 0.50 -9.12
C VAL A 144 -0.98 1.77 -8.29
N TYR A 145 0.08 2.41 -7.85
CA TYR A 145 0.04 3.68 -7.13
C TYR A 145 0.64 4.79 -7.99
N ALA A 146 -0.09 5.89 -8.14
CA ALA A 146 0.48 7.15 -8.58
C ALA A 146 1.05 7.89 -7.36
N LEU A 147 2.27 8.36 -7.47
CA LEU A 147 3.00 9.00 -6.39
C LEU A 147 3.24 10.48 -6.70
N GLY A 148 3.05 11.33 -5.70
CA GLY A 148 3.32 12.76 -5.77
C GLY A 148 4.83 13.12 -5.76
N SER A 149 5.71 12.14 -5.57
CA SER A 149 7.16 12.28 -5.60
C SER A 149 7.83 10.98 -6.04
N ARG A 150 9.11 11.05 -6.43
CA ARG A 150 9.96 9.86 -6.53
C ARG A 150 10.35 9.41 -5.12
N LEU A 151 10.50 8.10 -4.95
CA LEU A 151 10.97 7.55 -3.68
C LEU A 151 12.50 7.64 -3.62
N ARG A 152 13.03 8.19 -2.53
CA ARG A 152 14.49 8.28 -2.30
C ARG A 152 15.02 6.99 -1.68
N LEU A 153 14.74 5.86 -2.33
CA LEU A 153 15.14 4.53 -1.87
C LEU A 153 16.09 3.88 -2.87
N GLN A 154 17.00 3.05 -2.35
CA GLN A 154 17.88 2.24 -3.17
C GLN A 154 17.14 0.97 -3.65
N ALA A 155 17.63 0.39 -4.74
CA ALA A 155 17.20 -0.95 -5.14
C ALA A 155 17.48 -1.94 -4.00
N GLY A 156 16.58 -2.89 -3.77
CA GLY A 156 16.65 -3.82 -2.65
C GLY A 156 16.29 -3.21 -1.29
N ALA A 157 15.63 -2.03 -1.27
CA ALA A 157 15.11 -1.44 -0.04
C ALA A 157 14.25 -2.44 0.75
N ASN A 158 14.27 -2.32 2.08
CA ASN A 158 13.45 -3.17 2.95
C ASN A 158 11.97 -3.03 2.62
N VAL A 159 11.23 -4.14 2.64
CA VAL A 159 9.81 -4.22 2.26
C VAL A 159 8.94 -3.24 3.05
N LYS A 160 9.11 -3.13 4.37
CA LYS A 160 8.33 -2.23 5.22
C LYS A 160 8.63 -0.76 4.91
N LEU A 161 9.91 -0.45 4.67
CA LEU A 161 10.35 0.89 4.30
C LEU A 161 9.77 1.31 2.94
N ALA A 162 9.86 0.43 1.93
CA ALA A 162 9.31 0.69 0.60
C ALA A 162 7.79 0.86 0.64
N TRP A 163 7.10 -0.03 1.35
CA TRP A 163 5.65 0.03 1.54
C TRP A 163 5.21 1.34 2.22
N SER A 164 5.87 1.72 3.32
CA SER A 164 5.58 2.97 4.03
C SER A 164 5.81 4.20 3.16
N ALA A 165 6.91 4.23 2.40
CA ALA A 165 7.22 5.34 1.50
C ALA A 165 6.18 5.48 0.37
N ILE A 166 5.74 4.35 -0.23
CA ILE A 166 4.66 4.33 -1.22
C ILE A 166 3.37 4.87 -0.60
N ALA A 167 2.98 4.37 0.59
CA ALA A 167 1.77 4.79 1.26
C ALA A 167 1.72 6.30 1.56
N GLN A 168 2.86 6.89 1.93
CA GLN A 168 2.98 8.33 2.22
C GLN A 168 2.97 9.20 0.96
N ALA A 169 3.54 8.71 -0.15
CA ALA A 169 3.64 9.46 -1.39
C ALA A 169 2.42 9.27 -2.32
N ALA A 170 1.54 8.31 -2.05
CA ALA A 170 0.43 7.95 -2.92
C ALA A 170 -0.62 9.06 -3.02
N ILE A 171 -0.96 9.46 -4.26
CA ILE A 171 -1.99 10.44 -4.60
C ILE A 171 -3.18 9.82 -5.31
N ALA A 172 -3.01 8.64 -5.91
CA ALA A 172 -4.06 7.82 -6.51
C ALA A 172 -3.62 6.36 -6.56
N ARG A 173 -4.59 5.48 -6.75
CA ARG A 173 -4.32 4.05 -6.95
C ARG A 173 -5.35 3.41 -7.88
N GLY A 174 -5.04 2.22 -8.35
CA GLY A 174 -5.97 1.29 -8.98
C GLY A 174 -5.56 -0.13 -8.65
N ARG A 175 -6.47 -1.08 -8.80
CA ARG A 175 -6.23 -2.46 -8.40
C ARG A 175 -6.83 -3.45 -9.37
N LEU A 176 -6.05 -4.47 -9.69
CA LEU A 176 -6.49 -5.72 -10.30
C LEU A 176 -6.38 -6.82 -9.25
N THR A 177 -7.39 -7.66 -9.15
CA THR A 177 -7.39 -8.88 -8.32
C THR A 177 -7.26 -10.09 -9.21
N ALA A 178 -6.46 -11.05 -8.78
CA ALA A 178 -6.30 -12.32 -9.50
C ALA A 178 -6.21 -13.49 -8.52
N ASN A 179 -6.81 -14.60 -8.89
CA ASN A 179 -6.69 -15.87 -8.18
C ASN A 179 -5.67 -16.75 -8.88
N VAL A 180 -4.89 -17.50 -8.09
CA VAL A 180 -4.05 -18.59 -8.59
C VAL A 180 -4.65 -19.87 -8.05
N PRO A 181 -5.10 -20.79 -8.91
CA PRO A 181 -5.53 -22.12 -8.48
C PRO A 181 -4.38 -22.88 -7.83
N PRO A 182 -4.66 -23.80 -6.90
CA PRO A 182 -3.67 -24.70 -6.33
C PRO A 182 -3.07 -25.64 -7.36
#